data_28b908a8f3c281ebfbcb8291957a1b8e
#
_entry.id   28b908a8f3c281ebfbcb8291957a1b8e
#
_cell.length_a   1.000
_cell.length_b   1.000
_cell.length_c   1.000
_cell.angle_alpha   90.00
_cell.angle_beta   90.00
_cell.angle_gamma   90.00
#
_symmetry.space_group_name_H-M   'P 1'
#
loop_
_entity.id
_entity.type
_entity.pdbx_description
1 polymer ?
#
loop_
_entity_poly.entity_id
_entity_poly.type
_entity_poly.pdbx_seq_one_letter_code
_entity_poly.pdbx_strand_id
1 'polypeptide(L)'
;MKKSLLGLLALALAVVGCQNYDDQFDDLNTKIAALSSSVSELSTIQSNVAALSTKLDNLASTALTDADLAGVLTEVAAVKQSVADLSLAEDLATIETEVADLDAEVDLILEKLNELLTANAVINQNVRITSLAELSLAEDLIATGDDDPNVTINGSLVVGTTGASDITAAADVARLNAVLDKIKVVMKTVTVTTDEALTAASLQYIQGSLDINAASGSLSAAKLTTVTEAFEINQGGDLLMPLLNSVAGGITIQ
;
A
#
# COMPACT_ATOMS: atom_id res chain seq x y z
N MET A 1 8.42 -26.50 -2.12
CA MET A 1 9.34 -25.52 -2.72
C MET A 1 8.67 -24.23 -3.23
N LYS A 2 7.39 -24.22 -3.70
CA LYS A 2 6.72 -23.00 -4.20
C LYS A 2 6.33 -21.99 -3.10
N LYS A 3 6.06 -22.43 -1.87
CA LYS A 3 5.70 -21.55 -0.73
C LYS A 3 6.88 -20.68 -0.23
N SER A 4 8.13 -21.16 -0.43
CA SER A 4 9.31 -20.39 -0.06
C SER A 4 9.66 -19.30 -1.08
N LEU A 5 9.23 -19.44 -2.33
CA LEU A 5 9.53 -18.47 -3.39
C LEU A 5 8.69 -17.19 -3.24
N LEU A 6 7.41 -17.33 -2.86
CA LEU A 6 6.51 -16.19 -2.58
C LEU A 6 6.96 -15.42 -1.33
N GLY A 7 7.38 -16.14 -0.29
CA GLY A 7 7.95 -15.51 0.91
C GLY A 7 9.26 -14.77 0.62
N LEU A 8 10.10 -15.33 -0.26
CA LEU A 8 11.35 -14.71 -0.68
C LEU A 8 11.11 -13.50 -1.59
N LEU A 9 10.07 -13.54 -2.45
CA LEU A 9 9.70 -12.40 -3.29
C LEU A 9 9.09 -11.26 -2.46
N ALA A 10 8.23 -11.57 -1.48
CA ALA A 10 7.69 -10.57 -0.57
C ALA A 10 8.78 -9.95 0.33
N LEU A 11 9.74 -10.77 0.79
CA LEU A 11 10.89 -10.29 1.55
C LEU A 11 11.84 -9.45 0.68
N ALA A 12 12.05 -9.82 -0.59
CA ALA A 12 12.86 -9.05 -1.53
C ALA A 12 12.22 -7.70 -1.87
N LEU A 13 10.90 -7.64 -2.04
CA LEU A 13 10.17 -6.39 -2.25
C LEU A 13 10.19 -5.49 -1.01
N ALA A 14 10.08 -6.06 0.20
CA ALA A 14 10.20 -5.31 1.44
C ALA A 14 11.62 -4.75 1.65
N VAL A 15 12.66 -5.50 1.28
CA VAL A 15 14.06 -5.07 1.41
C VAL A 15 14.43 -4.02 0.36
N VAL A 16 13.94 -4.13 -0.87
CA VAL A 16 14.19 -3.13 -1.93
C VAL A 16 13.44 -1.82 -1.65
N GLY A 17 12.25 -1.88 -1.05
CA GLY A 17 11.53 -0.68 -0.61
C GLY A 17 12.23 0.09 0.52
N CYS A 18 12.89 -0.61 1.45
CA CYS A 18 13.60 0.03 2.56
C CYS A 18 14.99 0.57 2.18
N GLN A 19 15.68 -0.02 1.20
CA GLN A 19 17.07 0.36 0.89
C GLN A 19 17.22 1.76 0.26
N ASN A 20 16.20 2.26 -0.45
CA ASN A 20 16.24 3.61 -1.01
C ASN A 20 15.96 4.72 0.01
N TYR A 21 15.35 4.37 1.15
CA TYR A 21 15.04 5.36 2.19
C TYR A 21 16.17 5.53 3.20
N ASP A 22 16.94 4.49 3.47
CA ASP A 22 18.07 4.57 4.41
C ASP A 22 19.09 5.61 3.94
N ASP A 23 19.40 5.65 2.64
CA ASP A 23 20.33 6.64 2.07
C ASP A 23 19.78 8.08 2.18
N GLN A 24 18.47 8.27 2.03
CA GLN A 24 17.82 9.59 2.16
C GLN A 24 17.71 10.02 3.63
N PHE A 25 17.42 9.09 4.53
CA PHE A 25 17.45 9.38 5.97
C PHE A 25 18.87 9.67 6.45
N ASP A 26 19.89 9.00 5.93
CA ASP A 26 21.29 9.27 6.25
C ASP A 26 21.73 10.65 5.72
N ASP A 27 21.29 11.04 4.52
CA ASP A 27 21.53 12.36 3.97
C ASP A 27 20.81 13.45 4.79
N LEU A 28 19.55 13.23 5.14
CA LEU A 28 18.80 14.12 6.02
C LEU A 28 19.44 14.24 7.41
N ASN A 29 19.88 13.14 7.99
CA ASN A 29 20.60 13.13 9.27
C ASN A 29 21.93 13.91 9.18
N THR A 30 22.63 13.78 8.06
CA THR A 30 23.86 14.52 7.80
C THR A 30 23.60 16.03 7.75
N LYS A 31 22.51 16.44 7.10
CA LYS A 31 22.10 17.85 7.01
C LYS A 31 21.58 18.39 8.34
N ILE A 32 20.83 17.59 9.09
CA ILE A 32 20.43 17.94 10.47
C ILE A 32 21.67 18.13 11.35
N ALA A 33 22.70 17.29 11.21
CA ALA A 33 23.95 17.44 11.93
C ALA A 33 24.70 18.72 11.52
N ALA A 34 24.74 19.05 10.23
CA ALA A 34 25.29 20.30 9.72
C ALA A 34 24.53 21.52 10.26
N LEU A 35 23.19 21.49 10.24
CA LEU A 35 22.34 22.53 10.83
C LEU A 35 22.60 22.67 12.33
N SER A 36 22.75 21.57 13.06
CA SER A 36 23.11 21.58 14.48
C SER A 36 24.46 22.23 14.73
N SER A 37 25.45 21.99 13.85
CA SER A 37 26.75 22.68 13.88
C SER A 37 26.60 24.17 13.68
N SER A 38 25.82 24.58 12.66
CA SER A 38 25.55 26.00 12.37
C SER A 38 24.81 26.70 13.52
N VAL A 39 23.88 26.00 14.16
CA VAL A 39 23.18 26.52 15.38
C VAL A 39 24.19 26.68 16.54
N SER A 40 25.17 25.78 16.68
CA SER A 40 26.23 25.89 17.68
C SER A 40 27.16 27.09 17.41
N GLU A 41 27.44 27.35 16.13
CA GLU A 41 28.22 28.52 15.71
C GLU A 41 27.45 29.82 15.98
N LEU A 42 26.12 29.81 15.78
CA LEU A 42 25.26 30.95 16.17
C LEU A 42 25.31 31.23 17.67
N SER A 43 25.38 30.19 18.51
CA SER A 43 25.58 30.35 19.96
C SER A 43 26.91 30.99 20.29
N THR A 44 27.95 30.64 19.52
CA THR A 44 29.28 31.26 19.64
C THR A 44 29.24 32.74 19.26
N ILE A 45 28.57 33.06 18.16
CA ILE A 45 28.36 34.45 17.73
C ILE A 45 27.58 35.24 18.79
N GLN A 46 26.53 34.66 19.36
CA GLN A 46 25.76 35.28 20.43
C GLN A 46 26.62 35.59 21.63
N SER A 47 27.52 34.68 21.99
CA SER A 47 28.50 34.90 23.08
C SER A 47 29.47 36.03 22.75
N ASN A 48 29.96 36.08 21.51
CA ASN A 48 30.85 37.14 21.04
C ASN A 48 30.14 38.51 21.01
N VAL A 49 28.88 38.54 20.59
CA VAL A 49 28.04 39.76 20.62
C VAL A 49 27.85 40.25 22.07
N ALA A 50 27.60 39.34 23.02
CA ALA A 50 27.45 39.66 24.43
C ALA A 50 28.77 40.21 25.02
N ALA A 51 29.92 39.61 24.64
CA ALA A 51 31.25 40.10 25.05
C ALA A 51 31.54 41.47 24.45
N LEU A 52 31.15 41.70 23.21
CA LEU A 52 31.27 43.00 22.52
C LEU A 52 30.41 44.07 23.19
N SER A 53 29.15 43.73 23.58
CA SER A 53 28.25 44.62 24.35
C SER A 53 28.90 45.01 25.67
N THR A 54 29.46 44.04 26.39
CA THR A 54 30.15 44.33 27.67
C THR A 54 31.36 45.25 27.49
N LYS A 55 32.13 45.05 26.41
CA LYS A 55 33.24 45.94 26.06
C LYS A 55 32.76 47.34 25.71
N LEU A 56 31.65 47.45 24.99
CA LEU A 56 31.03 48.73 24.62
C LEU A 56 30.53 49.48 25.85
N ASP A 57 29.92 48.78 26.82
CA ASP A 57 29.45 49.35 28.10
C ASP A 57 30.65 49.85 28.92
N ASN A 58 31.74 49.07 28.94
CA ASN A 58 33.00 49.49 29.58
C ASN A 58 33.64 50.69 28.89
N LEU A 59 33.55 50.78 27.57
CA LEU A 59 34.02 51.87 26.76
C LEU A 59 33.25 53.17 27.01
N ALA A 60 31.93 53.05 27.22
CA ALA A 60 31.03 54.18 27.56
C ALA A 60 31.35 54.77 28.94
N SER A 61 31.96 53.98 29.83
CA SER A 61 32.30 54.39 31.20
C SER A 61 33.73 54.90 31.37
N THR A 62 34.60 54.67 30.38
CA THR A 62 36.03 55.07 30.39
C THR A 62 36.32 56.02 29.22
N ALA A 63 37.17 57.03 29.43
CA ALA A 63 37.54 57.94 28.34
C ALA A 63 38.18 57.14 27.17
N LEU A 64 37.42 57.03 26.07
CA LEU A 64 37.77 56.30 24.87
C LEU A 64 39.08 56.82 24.27
N THR A 65 40.06 55.95 24.09
CA THR A 65 41.19 56.20 23.23
C THR A 65 40.89 55.74 21.79
N ASP A 66 41.54 56.35 20.80
CA ASP A 66 41.41 55.92 19.40
C ASP A 66 41.77 54.43 19.20
N ALA A 67 42.64 53.88 20.05
CA ALA A 67 43.04 52.47 20.02
C ALA A 67 41.92 51.54 20.50
N ASP A 68 41.16 51.94 21.51
CA ASP A 68 40.01 51.16 22.01
C ASP A 68 38.89 51.11 20.97
N LEU A 69 38.63 52.25 20.29
CA LEU A 69 37.64 52.32 19.21
C LEU A 69 38.04 51.47 18.00
N ALA A 70 39.33 51.45 17.63
CA ALA A 70 39.83 50.61 16.56
C ALA A 70 39.69 49.11 16.90
N GLY A 71 39.92 48.74 18.19
CA GLY A 71 39.69 47.38 18.68
C GLY A 71 38.21 46.94 18.52
N VAL A 72 37.27 47.77 18.95
CA VAL A 72 35.84 47.52 18.82
C VAL A 72 35.41 47.37 17.34
N LEU A 73 35.92 48.28 16.47
CA LEU A 73 35.62 48.22 15.04
C LEU A 73 36.13 46.91 14.39
N THR A 74 37.32 46.45 14.81
CA THR A 74 37.85 45.17 14.34
C THR A 74 37.01 43.99 14.79
N GLU A 75 36.57 43.96 16.03
CA GLU A 75 35.68 42.89 16.55
C GLU A 75 34.29 42.91 15.90
N VAL A 76 33.71 44.10 15.67
CA VAL A 76 32.44 44.23 14.93
C VAL A 76 32.58 43.72 13.48
N ALA A 77 33.72 44.03 12.83
CA ALA A 77 33.98 43.52 11.48
C ALA A 77 34.12 41.98 11.47
N ALA A 78 34.78 41.39 12.47
CA ALA A 78 34.91 39.93 12.59
C ALA A 78 33.54 39.25 12.85
N VAL A 79 32.72 39.81 13.74
CA VAL A 79 31.35 39.30 13.98
C VAL A 79 30.51 39.41 12.72
N LYS A 80 30.58 40.54 12.02
CA LYS A 80 29.86 40.73 10.75
C LYS A 80 30.28 39.70 9.70
N GLN A 81 31.57 39.42 9.61
CA GLN A 81 32.07 38.39 8.70
C GLN A 81 31.56 37.01 9.11
N SER A 82 31.68 36.65 10.38
CA SER A 82 31.15 35.34 10.88
C SER A 82 29.66 35.17 10.65
N VAL A 83 28.89 36.25 10.76
CA VAL A 83 27.44 36.19 10.42
C VAL A 83 27.22 36.03 8.92
N ALA A 84 28.06 36.66 8.09
CA ALA A 84 27.99 36.54 6.64
C ALA A 84 28.43 35.15 6.16
N ASP A 85 29.38 34.53 6.87
CA ASP A 85 29.87 33.18 6.57
C ASP A 85 28.91 32.07 7.04
N LEU A 86 27.88 32.40 7.83
CA LEU A 86 26.79 31.50 8.19
C LEU A 86 25.86 31.31 7.01
N SER A 87 25.99 30.21 6.30
CA SER A 87 25.14 29.83 5.19
C SER A 87 23.76 29.28 5.64
N LEU A 88 23.29 29.68 6.83
CA LEU A 88 22.05 29.18 7.42
C LEU A 88 20.84 29.32 6.50
N ALA A 89 20.79 30.39 5.71
CA ALA A 89 19.70 30.60 4.75
C ALA A 89 19.78 29.61 3.57
N GLU A 90 20.99 29.29 3.12
CA GLU A 90 21.25 28.31 2.07
C GLU A 90 20.97 26.88 2.56
N ASP A 91 21.44 26.54 3.77
CA ASP A 91 21.20 25.24 4.40
C ASP A 91 19.69 25.04 4.67
N LEU A 92 18.98 26.07 5.14
CA LEU A 92 17.53 26.03 5.35
C LEU A 92 16.78 25.84 4.03
N ALA A 93 17.13 26.57 2.98
CA ALA A 93 16.51 26.44 1.67
C ALA A 93 16.75 25.03 1.06
N THR A 94 17.93 24.46 1.33
CA THR A 94 18.24 23.08 0.93
C THR A 94 17.36 22.06 1.67
N ILE A 95 17.24 22.21 3.00
CA ILE A 95 16.37 21.34 3.81
C ILE A 95 14.91 21.48 3.41
N GLU A 96 14.42 22.70 3.15
CA GLU A 96 13.07 22.93 2.67
C GLU A 96 12.81 22.22 1.33
N THR A 97 13.78 22.24 0.42
CA THR A 97 13.69 21.53 -0.86
C THR A 97 13.61 20.02 -0.64
N GLU A 98 14.46 19.47 0.23
CA GLU A 98 14.50 18.04 0.50
C GLU A 98 13.26 17.54 1.26
N VAL A 99 12.71 18.36 2.16
CA VAL A 99 11.43 18.04 2.81
C VAL A 99 10.31 18.01 1.78
N ALA A 100 10.31 18.93 0.81
CA ALA A 100 9.31 18.94 -0.27
C ALA A 100 9.48 17.70 -1.19
N ASP A 101 10.70 17.31 -1.51
CA ASP A 101 10.97 16.11 -2.30
C ASP A 101 10.54 14.84 -1.55
N LEU A 102 10.81 14.76 -0.24
CA LEU A 102 10.39 13.64 0.61
C LEU A 102 8.86 13.55 0.71
N ASP A 103 8.16 14.69 0.81
CA ASP A 103 6.70 14.75 0.84
C ASP A 103 6.12 14.21 -0.48
N ALA A 104 6.71 14.61 -1.62
CA ALA A 104 6.33 14.08 -2.93
C ALA A 104 6.57 12.57 -3.07
N GLU A 105 7.66 12.04 -2.49
CA GLU A 105 7.92 10.60 -2.48
C GLU A 105 6.95 9.84 -1.58
N VAL A 106 6.59 10.40 -0.42
CA VAL A 106 5.56 9.83 0.47
C VAL A 106 4.22 9.77 -0.24
N ASP A 107 3.83 10.82 -0.96
CA ASP A 107 2.60 10.82 -1.75
C ASP A 107 2.60 9.73 -2.84
N LEU A 108 3.73 9.55 -3.54
CA LEU A 108 3.89 8.50 -4.53
C LEU A 108 3.80 7.09 -3.91
N ILE A 109 4.34 6.90 -2.71
CA ILE A 109 4.22 5.63 -1.99
C ILE A 109 2.79 5.36 -1.56
N LEU A 110 2.09 6.38 -1.06
CA LEU A 110 0.68 6.26 -0.68
C LEU A 110 -0.17 5.93 -1.90
N GLU A 111 0.10 6.54 -3.06
CA GLU A 111 -0.54 6.19 -4.32
C GLU A 111 -0.28 4.73 -4.71
N LYS A 112 1.00 4.28 -4.68
CA LYS A 112 1.37 2.90 -4.99
C LYS A 112 0.82 1.89 -3.98
N LEU A 113 0.77 2.24 -2.70
CA LEU A 113 0.15 1.41 -1.67
C LEU A 113 -1.35 1.29 -1.90
N ASN A 114 -2.01 2.39 -2.26
CA ASN A 114 -3.44 2.38 -2.58
C ASN A 114 -3.73 1.58 -3.86
N GLU A 115 -2.92 1.73 -4.91
CA GLU A 115 -2.97 0.89 -6.11
C GLU A 115 -2.81 -0.60 -5.73
N LEU A 116 -1.84 -0.94 -4.88
CA LEU A 116 -1.60 -2.32 -4.45
C LEU A 116 -2.76 -2.88 -3.61
N LEU A 117 -3.34 -2.07 -2.74
CA LEU A 117 -4.48 -2.44 -1.92
C LEU A 117 -5.75 -2.63 -2.76
N THR A 118 -5.95 -1.77 -3.77
CA THR A 118 -7.09 -1.88 -4.69
C THR A 118 -6.90 -3.00 -5.71
N ALA A 119 -5.68 -3.21 -6.22
CA ALA A 119 -5.35 -4.28 -7.16
C ALA A 119 -5.40 -5.69 -6.52
N ASN A 120 -5.23 -5.82 -5.21
CA ASN A 120 -5.28 -7.08 -4.47
C ASN A 120 -6.23 -6.99 -3.27
N ALA A 121 -7.50 -6.70 -3.54
CA ALA A 121 -8.50 -6.65 -2.49
C ALA A 121 -8.60 -8.00 -1.76
N VAL A 122 -8.34 -8.00 -0.46
CA VAL A 122 -8.48 -9.17 0.40
C VAL A 122 -9.71 -9.02 1.28
N ILE A 123 -10.71 -9.86 1.03
CA ILE A 123 -11.95 -9.91 1.81
C ILE A 123 -11.78 -10.92 2.92
N ASN A 124 -11.64 -10.47 4.16
CA ASN A 124 -11.40 -11.32 5.33
C ASN A 124 -12.70 -11.86 5.97
N GLN A 125 -13.64 -12.30 5.15
CA GLN A 125 -14.89 -12.89 5.59
C GLN A 125 -15.45 -13.87 4.55
N ASN A 126 -16.48 -14.64 4.94
CA ASN A 126 -17.23 -15.43 3.98
C ASN A 126 -18.09 -14.50 3.11
N VAL A 127 -18.14 -14.80 1.83
CA VAL A 127 -19.01 -14.10 0.87
C VAL A 127 -20.14 -15.03 0.48
N ARG A 128 -21.37 -14.56 0.62
CA ARG A 128 -22.56 -15.27 0.21
C ARG A 128 -23.33 -14.40 -0.78
N ILE A 129 -23.78 -15.00 -1.87
CA ILE A 129 -24.55 -14.35 -2.94
C ILE A 129 -25.66 -15.30 -3.37
N THR A 130 -26.78 -15.26 -2.64
CA THR A 130 -27.95 -16.10 -2.89
C THR A 130 -29.25 -15.27 -3.02
N SER A 131 -29.12 -13.94 -2.93
CA SER A 131 -30.20 -12.98 -3.12
C SER A 131 -29.69 -11.69 -3.75
N LEU A 132 -30.59 -10.87 -4.30
CA LEU A 132 -30.26 -9.55 -4.87
C LEU A 132 -29.65 -8.61 -3.81
N ALA A 133 -30.10 -8.71 -2.57
CA ALA A 133 -29.54 -7.92 -1.48
C ALA A 133 -28.07 -8.32 -1.19
N GLU A 134 -27.79 -9.63 -1.16
CA GLU A 134 -26.42 -10.14 -0.98
C GLU A 134 -25.54 -9.85 -2.21
N LEU A 135 -26.12 -9.87 -3.42
CA LEU A 135 -25.42 -9.46 -4.64
C LEU A 135 -24.98 -7.99 -4.57
N SER A 136 -25.87 -7.09 -4.16
CA SER A 136 -25.51 -5.68 -4.01
C SER A 136 -24.44 -5.46 -2.94
N LEU A 137 -24.49 -6.18 -1.82
CA LEU A 137 -23.43 -6.15 -0.82
C LEU A 137 -22.11 -6.70 -1.34
N ALA A 138 -22.14 -7.74 -2.17
CA ALA A 138 -20.94 -8.28 -2.80
C ALA A 138 -20.35 -7.33 -3.84
N GLU A 139 -21.19 -6.64 -4.61
CA GLU A 139 -20.78 -5.59 -5.53
C GLU A 139 -20.03 -4.47 -4.78
N ASP A 140 -20.59 -3.97 -3.67
CA ASP A 140 -19.95 -2.94 -2.85
C ASP A 140 -18.62 -3.43 -2.22
N LEU A 141 -18.59 -4.67 -1.76
CA LEU A 141 -17.44 -5.28 -1.12
C LEU A 141 -16.29 -5.56 -2.11
N ILE A 142 -16.65 -5.92 -3.35
CA ILE A 142 -15.75 -6.31 -4.44
C ILE A 142 -15.51 -5.13 -5.41
N ALA A 143 -16.15 -3.99 -5.20
CA ALA A 143 -15.96 -2.76 -5.95
C ALA A 143 -14.55 -2.20 -5.73
N THR A 144 -13.58 -2.88 -6.26
CA THR A 144 -12.25 -2.33 -6.48
C THR A 144 -12.35 -1.39 -7.67
N GLY A 145 -11.89 -0.16 -7.54
CA GLY A 145 -12.03 0.87 -8.57
C GLY A 145 -11.36 0.58 -9.92
N ASP A 146 -10.74 -0.59 -10.08
CA ASP A 146 -10.07 -1.05 -11.29
C ASP A 146 -10.81 -2.22 -11.94
N ASP A 147 -10.76 -2.26 -13.28
CA ASP A 147 -11.27 -3.35 -14.11
C ASP A 147 -10.45 -4.65 -13.97
N ASP A 148 -9.36 -4.66 -13.18
CA ASP A 148 -8.47 -5.81 -13.05
C ASP A 148 -8.95 -6.77 -11.95
N PRO A 149 -9.19 -8.06 -12.30
CA PRO A 149 -9.72 -9.06 -11.39
C PRO A 149 -8.64 -9.57 -10.43
N ASN A 150 -8.56 -9.05 -9.23
CA ASN A 150 -7.55 -9.43 -8.23
C ASN A 150 -8.09 -9.61 -6.81
N VAL A 151 -9.36 -10.00 -6.67
CA VAL A 151 -9.97 -10.20 -5.36
C VAL A 151 -9.60 -11.57 -4.79
N THR A 152 -9.10 -11.57 -3.56
CA THR A 152 -8.89 -12.77 -2.74
C THR A 152 -9.92 -12.82 -1.62
N ILE A 153 -10.72 -13.86 -1.57
CA ILE A 153 -11.63 -14.12 -0.45
C ILE A 153 -10.91 -15.02 0.56
N ASN A 154 -10.53 -14.46 1.71
CA ASN A 154 -9.99 -15.19 2.84
C ASN A 154 -11.13 -15.81 3.68
N GLY A 155 -12.00 -16.53 3.03
CA GLY A 155 -13.22 -17.13 3.54
C GLY A 155 -13.79 -18.11 2.54
N SER A 156 -15.02 -18.54 2.77
CA SER A 156 -15.81 -19.35 1.81
C SER A 156 -16.61 -18.45 0.89
N LEU A 157 -16.84 -18.92 -0.33
CA LEU A 157 -17.73 -18.31 -1.30
C LEU A 157 -18.95 -19.23 -1.51
N VAL A 158 -20.15 -18.70 -1.30
CA VAL A 158 -21.41 -19.40 -1.56
C VAL A 158 -22.19 -18.62 -2.60
N VAL A 159 -22.51 -19.26 -3.71
CA VAL A 159 -23.28 -18.68 -4.81
C VAL A 159 -24.52 -19.54 -5.05
N GLY A 160 -25.67 -18.90 -5.15
CA GLY A 160 -26.92 -19.62 -5.40
C GLY A 160 -27.91 -18.80 -6.23
N THR A 161 -28.42 -19.42 -7.31
CA THR A 161 -29.47 -18.85 -8.15
C THR A 161 -30.73 -19.71 -8.15
N THR A 162 -30.79 -20.78 -7.30
CA THR A 162 -31.90 -21.74 -7.24
C THR A 162 -32.76 -21.59 -6.00
N GLY A 163 -33.90 -22.19 -5.99
CA GLY A 163 -34.80 -22.29 -4.84
C GLY A 163 -35.37 -20.94 -4.44
N ALA A 164 -35.00 -20.42 -3.28
CA ALA A 164 -35.48 -19.14 -2.75
C ALA A 164 -34.67 -17.92 -3.25
N SER A 165 -33.72 -18.12 -4.17
CA SER A 165 -32.96 -17.02 -4.76
C SER A 165 -33.87 -16.14 -5.63
N ASP A 166 -33.67 -14.85 -5.56
CA ASP A 166 -34.29 -13.85 -6.42
C ASP A 166 -33.40 -13.39 -7.59
N ILE A 167 -32.19 -14.01 -7.72
CA ILE A 167 -31.27 -13.79 -8.84
C ILE A 167 -31.70 -14.69 -10.02
N THR A 168 -32.72 -14.28 -10.75
CA THR A 168 -33.28 -15.05 -11.87
C THR A 168 -33.37 -14.26 -13.17
N ALA A 169 -33.35 -12.94 -13.09
CA ALA A 169 -33.33 -12.10 -14.28
C ALA A 169 -31.96 -12.10 -14.95
N ALA A 170 -31.91 -12.16 -16.28
CA ALA A 170 -30.64 -12.17 -17.04
C ALA A 170 -29.73 -10.99 -16.70
N ALA A 171 -30.31 -9.83 -16.37
CA ALA A 171 -29.51 -8.66 -15.93
C ALA A 171 -28.84 -8.90 -14.57
N ASP A 172 -29.50 -9.58 -13.64
CA ASP A 172 -28.93 -9.87 -12.32
C ASP A 172 -27.92 -11.00 -12.38
N VAL A 173 -28.14 -11.99 -13.23
CA VAL A 173 -27.14 -13.03 -13.54
C VAL A 173 -25.89 -12.41 -14.18
N ALA A 174 -26.04 -11.42 -15.05
CA ALA A 174 -24.91 -10.69 -15.64
C ALA A 174 -24.11 -9.90 -14.56
N ARG A 175 -24.81 -9.27 -13.60
CA ARG A 175 -24.18 -8.61 -12.44
C ARG A 175 -23.41 -9.61 -11.57
N LEU A 176 -24.03 -10.76 -11.27
CA LEU A 176 -23.40 -11.83 -10.52
C LEU A 176 -22.13 -12.31 -11.23
N ASN A 177 -22.19 -12.56 -12.54
CA ASN A 177 -21.03 -12.95 -13.33
C ASN A 177 -19.93 -11.88 -13.27
N ALA A 178 -20.26 -10.59 -13.36
CA ALA A 178 -19.29 -9.50 -13.24
C ALA A 178 -18.59 -9.45 -11.87
N VAL A 179 -19.32 -9.81 -10.80
CA VAL A 179 -18.74 -9.97 -9.44
C VAL A 179 -17.81 -11.18 -9.39
N LEU A 180 -18.25 -12.34 -9.89
CA LEU A 180 -17.46 -13.57 -9.89
C LEU A 180 -16.19 -13.44 -10.72
N ASP A 181 -16.24 -12.69 -11.82
CA ASP A 181 -15.08 -12.47 -12.71
C ASP A 181 -13.97 -11.63 -12.05
N LYS A 182 -14.26 -10.93 -10.96
CA LYS A 182 -13.24 -10.21 -10.17
C LYS A 182 -12.53 -11.11 -9.15
N ILE A 183 -13.07 -12.26 -8.81
CA ILE A 183 -12.52 -13.16 -7.81
C ILE A 183 -11.45 -14.05 -8.42
N LYS A 184 -10.24 -13.97 -7.87
CA LYS A 184 -9.09 -14.74 -8.34
C LYS A 184 -8.74 -15.93 -7.44
N VAL A 185 -8.91 -15.76 -6.14
CA VAL A 185 -8.55 -16.75 -5.14
C VAL A 185 -9.65 -16.86 -4.08
N VAL A 186 -9.99 -18.09 -3.69
CA VAL A 186 -10.82 -18.38 -2.52
C VAL A 186 -10.03 -19.30 -1.58
N MET A 187 -9.86 -18.87 -0.33
CA MET A 187 -9.01 -19.55 0.65
C MET A 187 -9.74 -20.66 1.42
N LYS A 188 -11.03 -20.84 1.19
CA LYS A 188 -11.83 -21.93 1.77
C LYS A 188 -12.73 -22.53 0.71
N THR A 189 -13.86 -23.10 1.11
CA THR A 189 -14.81 -23.79 0.23
C THR A 189 -15.53 -22.82 -0.70
N VAL A 190 -15.69 -23.24 -1.95
CA VAL A 190 -16.61 -22.64 -2.92
C VAL A 190 -17.81 -23.57 -3.10
N THR A 191 -18.99 -23.06 -2.84
CA THR A 191 -20.26 -23.78 -3.08
C THR A 191 -21.06 -23.02 -4.13
N VAL A 192 -21.42 -23.69 -5.20
CA VAL A 192 -22.23 -23.14 -6.29
C VAL A 192 -23.50 -23.97 -6.44
N THR A 193 -24.67 -23.33 -6.29
CA THR A 193 -25.96 -23.96 -6.53
C THR A 193 -26.73 -23.12 -7.56
N THR A 194 -26.80 -23.60 -8.80
CA THR A 194 -27.33 -22.76 -9.89
C THR A 194 -28.18 -23.53 -10.90
N ASP A 195 -29.16 -22.83 -11.44
CA ASP A 195 -29.89 -23.23 -12.66
C ASP A 195 -29.49 -22.31 -13.84
N GLU A 196 -28.61 -21.34 -13.61
CA GLU A 196 -28.19 -20.33 -14.57
C GLU A 196 -26.76 -20.60 -15.09
N ALA A 197 -26.41 -19.93 -16.17
CA ALA A 197 -25.03 -19.97 -16.69
C ALA A 197 -24.14 -18.97 -15.93
N LEU A 198 -23.25 -19.48 -15.09
CA LEU A 198 -22.32 -18.68 -14.31
C LEU A 198 -20.92 -18.70 -14.90
N THR A 199 -20.25 -17.55 -14.80
CA THR A 199 -18.85 -17.39 -15.17
C THR A 199 -18.04 -16.88 -14.00
N ALA A 200 -16.86 -17.45 -13.80
CA ALA A 200 -15.83 -17.02 -12.87
C ALA A 200 -14.49 -17.02 -13.62
N ALA A 201 -14.40 -16.18 -14.66
CA ALA A 201 -13.33 -16.24 -15.66
C ALA A 201 -11.94 -15.98 -15.08
N SER A 202 -11.85 -15.29 -13.94
CA SER A 202 -10.57 -14.97 -13.27
C SER A 202 -10.19 -15.91 -12.14
N LEU A 203 -11.09 -16.78 -11.70
CA LEU A 203 -10.83 -17.72 -10.60
C LEU A 203 -9.71 -18.70 -10.99
N GLN A 204 -8.63 -18.72 -10.21
CA GLN A 204 -7.42 -19.50 -10.46
C GLN A 204 -7.16 -20.56 -9.40
N TYR A 205 -7.54 -20.29 -8.15
CA TYR A 205 -7.14 -21.11 -7.03
C TYR A 205 -8.21 -21.17 -5.94
N ILE A 206 -8.53 -22.39 -5.50
CA ILE A 206 -9.39 -22.67 -4.35
C ILE A 206 -8.57 -23.48 -3.37
N GLN A 207 -8.37 -22.95 -2.15
CA GLN A 207 -7.62 -23.67 -1.11
C GLN A 207 -8.48 -24.73 -0.41
N GLY A 208 -9.78 -24.60 -0.40
CA GLY A 208 -10.73 -25.59 0.13
C GLY A 208 -11.33 -26.49 -0.93
N SER A 209 -12.54 -26.95 -0.66
CA SER A 209 -13.34 -27.76 -1.58
C SER A 209 -14.09 -26.92 -2.59
N LEU A 210 -14.43 -27.52 -3.72
CA LEU A 210 -15.36 -26.98 -4.71
C LEU A 210 -16.59 -27.89 -4.80
N ASP A 211 -17.76 -27.38 -4.40
CA ASP A 211 -19.01 -28.10 -4.38
C ASP A 211 -19.97 -27.47 -5.40
N ILE A 212 -20.33 -28.21 -6.43
CA ILE A 212 -21.23 -27.75 -7.48
C ILE A 212 -22.52 -28.55 -7.46
N ASN A 213 -23.61 -27.84 -7.23
CA ASN A 213 -24.98 -28.36 -7.24
C ASN A 213 -25.75 -27.59 -8.30
N ALA A 214 -25.73 -28.04 -9.53
CA ALA A 214 -26.41 -27.36 -10.63
C ALA A 214 -27.35 -28.33 -11.37
N ALA A 215 -28.65 -28.17 -11.21
CA ALA A 215 -29.63 -29.05 -11.83
C ALA A 215 -29.68 -28.87 -13.35
N SER A 216 -29.57 -27.65 -13.85
CA SER A 216 -29.63 -27.31 -15.27
C SER A 216 -28.68 -26.18 -15.67
N GLY A 217 -28.05 -25.51 -14.70
CA GLY A 217 -27.12 -24.42 -14.93
C GLY A 217 -25.74 -24.89 -15.39
N SER A 218 -24.85 -23.94 -15.68
CA SER A 218 -23.48 -24.22 -16.03
C SER A 218 -22.51 -23.36 -15.22
N LEU A 219 -21.27 -23.83 -15.05
CA LEU A 219 -20.21 -23.05 -14.46
C LEU A 219 -18.96 -23.08 -15.36
N SER A 220 -18.51 -21.90 -15.75
CA SER A 220 -17.25 -21.71 -16.45
C SER A 220 -16.23 -21.03 -15.53
N ALA A 221 -15.14 -21.73 -15.22
CA ALA A 221 -13.97 -21.21 -14.50
C ALA A 221 -12.72 -21.46 -15.33
N ALA A 222 -12.59 -20.71 -16.43
CA ALA A 222 -11.62 -20.98 -17.49
C ALA A 222 -10.16 -20.91 -17.04
N LYS A 223 -9.86 -20.18 -15.96
CA LYS A 223 -8.51 -20.03 -15.40
C LYS A 223 -8.26 -20.86 -14.15
N LEU A 224 -9.23 -21.61 -13.65
CA LEU A 224 -9.07 -22.44 -12.46
C LEU A 224 -8.05 -23.55 -12.70
N THR A 225 -6.99 -23.57 -11.89
CA THR A 225 -5.88 -24.55 -12.02
C THR A 225 -5.84 -25.52 -10.86
N THR A 226 -6.30 -25.14 -9.68
CA THR A 226 -6.08 -25.91 -8.46
C THR A 226 -7.26 -25.83 -7.50
N VAL A 227 -7.68 -26.99 -6.99
CA VAL A 227 -8.54 -27.17 -5.83
C VAL A 227 -7.77 -28.05 -4.83
N THR A 228 -7.53 -27.56 -3.60
CA THR A 228 -6.64 -28.30 -2.67
C THR A 228 -7.34 -29.33 -1.79
N GLU A 229 -8.68 -29.38 -1.84
CA GLU A 229 -9.48 -30.39 -1.17
C GLU A 229 -10.38 -31.11 -2.18
N ALA A 230 -11.55 -31.57 -1.77
CA ALA A 230 -12.47 -32.30 -2.63
C ALA A 230 -13.11 -31.42 -3.71
N PHE A 231 -13.41 -32.05 -4.83
CA PHE A 231 -14.27 -31.48 -5.86
C PHE A 231 -15.49 -32.36 -6.01
N GLU A 232 -16.65 -31.86 -5.56
CA GLU A 232 -17.92 -32.57 -5.61
C GLU A 232 -18.82 -31.95 -6.69
N ILE A 233 -19.40 -32.82 -7.51
CA ILE A 233 -20.27 -32.44 -8.61
C ILE A 233 -21.58 -33.21 -8.48
N ASN A 234 -22.64 -32.49 -8.11
CA ASN A 234 -23.99 -33.01 -8.07
C ASN A 234 -24.81 -32.30 -9.16
N GLN A 235 -24.85 -32.88 -10.43
CA GLN A 235 -25.45 -32.07 -11.43
C GLN A 235 -25.67 -32.62 -12.84
N GLY A 236 -26.51 -31.91 -13.61
CA GLY A 236 -26.78 -32.16 -15.02
C GLY A 236 -26.33 -31.12 -16.04
N GLY A 237 -25.67 -30.03 -15.63
CA GLY A 237 -25.27 -28.96 -16.56
C GLY A 237 -23.79 -29.03 -16.96
N ASP A 238 -23.36 -28.09 -17.81
CA ASP A 238 -22.00 -28.07 -18.35
C ASP A 238 -21.01 -27.44 -17.38
N LEU A 239 -19.83 -28.08 -17.22
CA LEU A 239 -18.69 -27.55 -16.49
C LEU A 239 -17.53 -27.29 -17.46
N LEU A 240 -17.01 -26.06 -17.43
CA LEU A 240 -15.88 -25.66 -18.27
C LEU A 240 -14.71 -25.19 -17.41
N MET A 241 -13.75 -26.07 -17.17
CA MET A 241 -12.52 -25.81 -16.39
C MET A 241 -11.29 -26.36 -17.13
N PRO A 242 -10.95 -25.83 -18.29
CA PRO A 242 -9.94 -26.44 -19.19
C PRO A 242 -8.53 -26.43 -18.62
N LEU A 243 -8.23 -25.59 -17.63
CA LEU A 243 -6.92 -25.49 -17.02
C LEU A 243 -6.82 -26.20 -15.66
N LEU A 244 -7.90 -26.83 -15.18
CA LEU A 244 -7.89 -27.55 -13.91
C LEU A 244 -6.95 -28.78 -14.02
N ASN A 245 -5.84 -28.72 -13.30
CA ASN A 245 -4.80 -29.75 -13.34
C ASN A 245 -4.44 -30.36 -11.99
N SER A 246 -5.03 -29.85 -10.90
CA SER A 246 -4.77 -30.33 -9.54
C SER A 246 -6.03 -30.32 -8.69
N VAL A 247 -6.45 -31.49 -8.20
CA VAL A 247 -7.48 -31.67 -7.18
C VAL A 247 -6.93 -32.65 -6.15
N ALA A 248 -6.58 -32.17 -4.95
CA ALA A 248 -5.86 -32.98 -3.98
C ALA A 248 -6.76 -33.96 -3.21
N GLY A 249 -8.02 -33.60 -2.95
CA GLY A 249 -8.98 -34.44 -2.22
C GLY A 249 -9.80 -35.42 -3.08
N GLY A 250 -9.54 -35.45 -4.39
CA GLY A 250 -10.29 -36.29 -5.34
C GLY A 250 -11.55 -35.62 -5.90
N ILE A 251 -12.12 -36.26 -6.92
CA ILE A 251 -13.34 -35.78 -7.61
C ILE A 251 -14.46 -36.80 -7.39
N THR A 252 -15.62 -36.33 -6.93
CA THR A 252 -16.83 -37.12 -6.77
C THR A 252 -17.90 -36.57 -7.69
N ILE A 253 -18.49 -37.43 -8.53
CA ILE A 253 -19.61 -37.09 -9.44
C ILE A 253 -20.81 -37.96 -9.02
N GLN A 254 -21.95 -37.32 -8.75
CA GLN A 254 -23.20 -37.99 -8.34
C GLN A 254 -24.30 -37.74 -9.34
#